data_8d8cb56e92fe39e3e3bd0fb09bb779d3
#
_entry.id   8d8cb56e92fe39e3e3bd0fb09bb779d3
#
_cell.length_a   1.000
_cell.length_b   1.000
_cell.length_c   1.000
_cell.angle_alpha   90.00
_cell.angle_beta   90.00
_cell.angle_gamma   90.00
#
_symmetry.space_group_name_H-M   'P 1'
#
loop_
_entity.id
_entity.type
_entity.pdbx_description
1 polymer ?
#
loop_
_entity_poly.entity_id
_entity_poly.type
_entity_poly.pdbx_seq_one_letter_code
_entity_poly.pdbx_strand_id
1 'polypeptide(L)'
;MDRSTDIAAGDLTVTYLSMDPLSSTVGSSQVLAYIERLAHRGIEIDLVTFEHAVEPELTEHLSGLGVTWRPQRFGLHGPVGGLGRALRAARAVRGASVVHARSDMAAAATMLAGVDRWVWDVRSFWADQKVATGVMRAGSPQVRVMRRVEGLAARRSTAVITLTASAIDELDRRHGGVVSSKARVVTTCADLSRFGLSDLPPAPLRILLAGTLNRYYDVDSMLDLVAELRRRGPVEFVVASPGETDWEDELATIEAVRVSATPAEMAELVSSCHVGLSLCRDDAGASLLAAMPTKIGEFLASGRPVVVNPGLVDA
;
A
#
# COMPACT_ATOMS: atom_id res chain seq x y z
N MET A 1 14.35 -33.02 -12.26
CA MET A 1 15.53 -32.83 -11.38
C MET A 1 15.40 -31.47 -10.76
N ASP A 2 14.69 -31.41 -9.64
CA ASP A 2 14.39 -30.19 -8.88
C ASP A 2 15.67 -29.82 -8.10
N ARG A 3 16.31 -28.72 -8.50
CA ARG A 3 17.36 -28.08 -7.72
C ARG A 3 16.73 -26.99 -6.87
N SER A 4 15.95 -27.38 -5.87
CA SER A 4 15.71 -26.51 -4.73
C SER A 4 17.04 -26.39 -3.99
N THR A 5 17.83 -25.39 -4.33
CA THR A 5 18.91 -24.95 -3.47
C THR A 5 18.24 -24.33 -2.23
N ASP A 6 18.15 -25.12 -1.16
CA ASP A 6 17.92 -24.62 0.19
C ASP A 6 19.10 -23.68 0.52
N ILE A 7 18.91 -22.38 0.22
CA ILE A 7 19.78 -21.34 0.77
C ILE A 7 19.35 -21.23 2.22
N ALA A 8 20.24 -21.60 3.14
CA ALA A 8 20.02 -21.42 4.55
C ALA A 8 19.69 -19.92 4.79
N ALA A 9 18.64 -19.66 5.55
CA ALA A 9 18.09 -18.31 5.75
C ALA A 9 19.12 -17.30 6.35
N GLY A 10 20.26 -17.77 6.84
CA GLY A 10 21.32 -16.97 7.44
C GLY A 10 22.37 -16.37 6.50
N ASP A 11 22.35 -16.72 5.19
CA ASP A 11 23.43 -16.30 4.27
C ASP A 11 23.00 -15.25 3.22
N LEU A 12 21.76 -14.74 3.27
CA LEU A 12 21.25 -13.84 2.25
C LEU A 12 20.73 -12.52 2.83
N THR A 13 21.50 -11.46 2.68
CA THR A 13 21.01 -10.10 2.96
C THR A 13 20.09 -9.63 1.85
N VAL A 14 18.86 -9.28 2.19
CA VAL A 14 17.87 -8.71 1.28
C VAL A 14 17.88 -7.20 1.37
N THR A 15 18.21 -6.49 0.29
CA THR A 15 18.01 -5.04 0.22
C THR A 15 16.55 -4.75 -0.10
N TYR A 16 15.79 -4.22 0.87
CA TYR A 16 14.42 -3.78 0.66
C TYR A 16 14.40 -2.30 0.28
N LEU A 17 13.89 -1.99 -0.91
CA LEU A 17 13.82 -0.63 -1.44
C LEU A 17 12.37 -0.14 -1.48
N SER A 18 12.05 0.91 -0.72
CA SER A 18 10.77 1.63 -0.76
C SER A 18 10.99 3.11 -1.02
N MET A 19 10.06 3.72 -1.77
CA MET A 19 10.03 5.16 -1.97
C MET A 19 9.16 5.89 -0.94
N ASP A 20 8.42 5.13 -0.11
CA ASP A 20 7.54 5.68 0.91
C ASP A 20 8.33 5.98 2.18
N PRO A 21 8.13 7.17 2.81
CA PRO A 21 8.66 7.44 4.14
C PRO A 21 8.06 6.48 5.18
N LEU A 22 8.86 5.96 6.09
CA LEU A 22 8.38 5.04 7.14
C LEU A 22 7.38 5.71 8.09
N SER A 23 7.52 7.02 8.30
CA SER A 23 6.58 7.83 9.09
C SER A 23 5.22 8.08 8.42
N SER A 24 5.09 7.80 7.12
CA SER A 24 3.80 7.92 6.42
C SER A 24 2.85 6.79 6.80
N THR A 25 1.53 7.00 6.60
CA THR A 25 0.51 5.97 6.84
C THR A 25 0.81 4.65 6.12
N VAL A 26 1.22 4.73 4.85
CA VAL A 26 1.60 3.57 4.05
C VAL A 26 2.93 2.99 4.52
N GLY A 27 3.90 3.85 4.83
CA GLY A 27 5.22 3.42 5.31
C GLY A 27 5.12 2.66 6.62
N SER A 28 4.39 3.17 7.59
CA SER A 28 4.23 2.53 8.90
C SER A 28 3.44 1.22 8.85
N SER A 29 2.31 1.21 8.12
CA SER A 29 1.40 0.05 8.09
C SER A 29 1.83 -1.07 7.13
N GLN A 30 2.51 -0.74 6.04
CA GLN A 30 2.82 -1.71 4.98
C GLN A 30 4.32 -1.96 4.77
N VAL A 31 5.20 -1.02 5.14
CA VAL A 31 6.65 -1.21 5.01
C VAL A 31 7.23 -1.60 6.35
N LEU A 32 7.12 -0.74 7.37
CA LEU A 32 7.71 -0.99 8.68
C LEU A 32 7.20 -2.30 9.29
N ALA A 33 5.89 -2.48 9.37
CA ALA A 33 5.30 -3.70 9.91
C ALA A 33 5.73 -4.98 9.16
N TYR A 34 5.93 -4.89 7.83
CA TYR A 34 6.44 -6.01 7.04
C TYR A 34 7.91 -6.30 7.34
N ILE A 35 8.75 -5.28 7.41
CA ILE A 35 10.18 -5.39 7.73
C ILE A 35 10.38 -6.00 9.13
N GLU A 36 9.64 -5.53 10.14
CA GLU A 36 9.66 -6.08 11.50
C GLU A 36 9.37 -7.58 11.51
N ARG A 37 8.33 -8.01 10.77
CA ARG A 37 7.96 -9.44 10.69
C ARG A 37 9.01 -10.29 9.98
N LEU A 38 9.68 -9.76 8.97
CA LEU A 38 10.79 -10.45 8.31
C LEU A 38 12.03 -10.54 9.22
N ALA A 39 12.38 -9.46 9.90
CA ALA A 39 13.49 -9.42 10.87
C ALA A 39 13.27 -10.43 12.01
N HIS A 40 12.06 -10.49 12.58
CA HIS A 40 11.71 -11.50 13.59
C HIS A 40 11.80 -12.95 13.09
N ARG A 41 11.78 -13.18 11.78
CA ARG A 41 12.01 -14.50 11.17
C ARG A 41 13.46 -14.77 10.83
N GLY A 42 14.37 -13.89 11.25
CA GLY A 42 15.81 -14.05 11.06
C GLY A 42 16.28 -13.70 9.65
N ILE A 43 15.48 -12.93 8.87
CA ILE A 43 15.93 -12.45 7.56
C ILE A 43 16.78 -11.21 7.78
N GLU A 44 18.00 -11.23 7.29
CA GLU A 44 18.90 -10.08 7.31
C GLU A 44 18.44 -9.03 6.27
N ILE A 45 18.15 -7.81 6.73
CA ILE A 45 17.55 -6.77 5.91
C ILE A 45 18.42 -5.53 5.89
N ASP A 46 18.70 -5.07 4.66
CA ASP A 46 19.25 -3.76 4.36
C ASP A 46 18.12 -2.88 3.80
N LEU A 47 17.56 -1.99 4.64
CA LEU A 47 16.36 -1.20 4.31
C LEU A 47 16.76 0.16 3.74
N VAL A 48 16.34 0.44 2.51
CA VAL A 48 16.51 1.74 1.86
C VAL A 48 15.14 2.41 1.69
N THR A 49 14.96 3.58 2.31
CA THR A 49 13.73 4.38 2.24
C THR A 49 14.02 5.84 1.93
N PHE A 50 12.98 6.63 1.65
CA PHE A 50 13.09 8.06 1.37
C PHE A 50 12.31 8.85 2.42
N GLU A 51 13.06 9.56 3.29
CA GLU A 51 12.49 10.21 4.47
C GLU A 51 12.48 11.73 4.33
N HIS A 52 11.46 12.37 4.90
CA HIS A 52 11.41 13.82 5.10
C HIS A 52 12.27 14.24 6.29
N ALA A 53 12.21 13.47 7.37
CA ALA A 53 13.03 13.58 8.56
C ALA A 53 13.38 12.17 9.05
N VAL A 54 14.51 12.00 9.68
CA VAL A 54 14.94 10.74 10.29
C VAL A 54 14.69 10.85 11.79
N GLU A 55 13.83 9.98 12.32
CA GLU A 55 13.49 9.94 13.73
C GLU A 55 14.48 9.03 14.47
N PRO A 56 15.15 9.53 15.53
CA PRO A 56 16.13 8.75 16.28
C PRO A 56 15.54 7.46 16.87
N GLU A 57 14.31 7.54 17.39
CA GLU A 57 13.59 6.39 17.98
C GLU A 57 13.36 5.27 16.96
N LEU A 58 13.00 5.62 15.73
CA LEU A 58 12.82 4.65 14.66
C LEU A 58 14.15 4.02 14.23
N THR A 59 15.23 4.80 14.25
CA THR A 59 16.59 4.29 13.98
C THR A 59 17.02 3.28 15.04
N GLU A 60 16.82 3.59 16.31
CA GLU A 60 17.12 2.69 17.43
C GLU A 60 16.27 1.41 17.37
N HIS A 61 14.99 1.56 17.12
CA HIS A 61 14.06 0.44 16.97
C HIS A 61 14.49 -0.55 15.87
N LEU A 62 14.77 -0.05 14.65
CA LEU A 62 15.21 -0.88 13.53
C LEU A 62 16.57 -1.54 13.79
N SER A 63 17.51 -0.81 14.42
CA SER A 63 18.80 -1.34 14.84
C SER A 63 18.64 -2.47 15.87
N GLY A 64 17.72 -2.32 16.82
CA GLY A 64 17.39 -3.34 17.81
C GLY A 64 16.83 -4.63 17.20
N LEU A 65 16.22 -4.55 16.01
CA LEU A 65 15.76 -5.68 15.23
C LEU A 65 16.82 -6.29 14.30
N GLY A 66 18.03 -5.75 14.28
CA GLY A 66 19.10 -6.17 13.37
C GLY A 66 18.91 -5.71 11.92
N VAL A 67 18.06 -4.71 11.69
CA VAL A 67 17.83 -4.12 10.37
C VAL A 67 18.83 -3.00 10.13
N THR A 68 19.59 -3.07 9.03
CA THR A 68 20.43 -1.96 8.59
C THR A 68 19.60 -0.95 7.83
N TRP A 69 19.25 0.17 8.48
CA TRP A 69 18.46 1.20 7.83
C TRP A 69 19.31 2.29 7.20
N ARG A 70 19.08 2.55 5.90
CA ARG A 70 19.77 3.56 5.09
C ARG A 70 18.78 4.60 4.55
N PRO A 71 18.29 5.55 5.41
CA PRO A 71 17.35 6.57 4.97
C PRO A 71 18.00 7.50 3.95
N GLN A 72 17.27 7.77 2.87
CA GLN A 72 17.62 8.74 1.84
C GLN A 72 16.74 9.97 2.00
N ARG A 73 17.26 11.17 1.74
CA ARG A 73 16.45 12.38 1.77
C ARG A 73 15.38 12.34 0.67
N PHE A 74 14.11 12.58 1.03
CA PHE A 74 12.99 12.60 0.07
C PHE A 74 13.20 13.64 -1.04
N GLY A 75 13.58 14.89 -0.67
CA GLY A 75 13.89 15.96 -1.62
C GLY A 75 12.64 16.57 -2.26
N LEU A 76 12.77 17.03 -3.50
CA LEU A 76 11.70 17.73 -4.22
C LEU A 76 10.57 16.79 -4.67
N HIS A 77 9.37 17.33 -4.73
CA HIS A 77 8.22 16.69 -5.36
C HIS A 77 8.26 16.83 -6.90
N GLY A 78 7.34 16.16 -7.58
CA GLY A 78 7.20 16.22 -9.03
C GLY A 78 8.22 15.40 -9.82
N PRO A 79 8.22 15.52 -11.17
CA PRO A 79 9.02 14.66 -12.05
C PRO A 79 10.53 14.75 -11.82
N VAL A 80 11.05 15.96 -11.60
CA VAL A 80 12.49 16.19 -11.35
C VAL A 80 12.92 15.53 -10.02
N GLY A 81 12.11 15.72 -8.98
CA GLY A 81 12.35 15.07 -7.68
C GLY A 81 12.25 13.54 -7.80
N GLY A 82 11.29 13.03 -8.58
CA GLY A 82 11.15 11.61 -8.88
C GLY A 82 12.40 11.02 -9.55
N LEU A 83 12.93 11.68 -10.58
CA LEU A 83 14.17 11.28 -11.23
C LEU A 83 15.36 11.30 -10.26
N GLY A 84 15.46 12.35 -9.44
CA GLY A 84 16.51 12.46 -8.43
C GLY A 84 16.43 11.33 -7.39
N ARG A 85 15.23 10.94 -6.96
CA ARG A 85 15.03 9.78 -6.08
C ARG A 85 15.42 8.48 -6.76
N ALA A 86 14.99 8.25 -8.00
CA ALA A 86 15.34 7.05 -8.75
C ALA A 86 16.85 6.88 -8.89
N LEU A 87 17.59 7.96 -9.18
CA LEU A 87 19.05 7.91 -9.29
C LEU A 87 19.75 7.66 -7.94
N ARG A 88 19.26 8.26 -6.85
CA ARG A 88 19.79 7.96 -5.50
C ARG A 88 19.51 6.53 -5.09
N ALA A 89 18.29 6.05 -5.32
CA ALA A 89 17.91 4.67 -5.06
C ALA A 89 18.78 3.69 -5.86
N ALA A 90 19.00 3.94 -7.15
CA ALA A 90 19.89 3.12 -7.99
C ALA A 90 21.33 3.06 -7.44
N ARG A 91 21.84 4.19 -6.93
CA ARG A 91 23.16 4.19 -6.26
C ARG A 91 23.13 3.39 -4.97
N ALA A 92 22.07 3.54 -4.17
CA ALA A 92 21.94 2.89 -2.87
C ALA A 92 21.83 1.36 -2.97
N VAL A 93 21.22 0.83 -4.04
CA VAL A 93 21.06 -0.63 -4.22
C VAL A 93 22.12 -1.26 -5.15
N ARG A 94 23.06 -0.44 -5.65
CA ARG A 94 24.11 -0.97 -6.53
C ARG A 94 24.97 -1.99 -5.79
N GLY A 95 25.17 -3.16 -6.40
CA GLY A 95 25.94 -4.26 -5.83
C GLY A 95 25.20 -5.10 -4.80
N ALA A 96 23.90 -4.82 -4.55
CA ALA A 96 23.08 -5.67 -3.72
C ALA A 96 22.91 -7.06 -4.35
N SER A 97 22.99 -8.11 -3.51
CA SER A 97 22.85 -9.50 -3.95
C SER A 97 21.43 -9.83 -4.39
N VAL A 98 20.45 -9.31 -3.63
CA VAL A 98 19.02 -9.42 -3.93
C VAL A 98 18.33 -8.11 -3.53
N VAL A 99 17.44 -7.62 -4.40
CA VAL A 99 16.62 -6.44 -4.11
C VAL A 99 15.14 -6.80 -4.10
N HIS A 100 14.44 -6.43 -3.03
CA HIS A 100 12.97 -6.37 -3.00
C HIS A 100 12.57 -4.93 -3.36
N ALA A 101 12.11 -4.73 -4.58
CA ALA A 101 11.75 -3.43 -5.12
C ALA A 101 10.25 -3.17 -4.95
N ARG A 102 9.87 -2.35 -3.96
CA ARG A 102 8.49 -2.00 -3.71
C ARG A 102 8.04 -0.87 -4.62
N SER A 103 7.11 -1.14 -5.52
CA SER A 103 6.56 -0.25 -6.55
C SER A 103 7.42 -0.09 -7.81
N ASP A 104 6.82 0.53 -8.84
CA ASP A 104 7.44 0.71 -10.16
C ASP A 104 8.67 1.63 -10.12
N MET A 105 8.68 2.63 -9.24
CA MET A 105 9.84 3.53 -9.13
C MET A 105 11.03 2.80 -8.51
N ALA A 106 10.81 1.95 -7.53
CA ALA A 106 11.83 1.09 -6.95
C ALA A 106 12.36 0.07 -7.99
N ALA A 107 11.45 -0.52 -8.79
CA ALA A 107 11.81 -1.39 -9.91
C ALA A 107 12.66 -0.66 -10.96
N ALA A 108 12.29 0.56 -11.34
CA ALA A 108 13.09 1.39 -12.25
C ALA A 108 14.50 1.65 -11.72
N ALA A 109 14.61 1.99 -10.43
CA ALA A 109 15.91 2.24 -9.78
C ALA A 109 16.75 0.96 -9.72
N THR A 110 16.15 -0.19 -9.44
CA THR A 110 16.82 -1.50 -9.40
C THR A 110 17.35 -1.89 -10.78
N MET A 111 16.55 -1.68 -11.83
CA MET A 111 17.00 -1.90 -13.21
C MET A 111 18.13 -0.94 -13.63
N LEU A 112 18.07 0.33 -13.23
CA LEU A 112 19.14 1.31 -13.46
C LEU A 112 20.44 0.97 -12.72
N ALA A 113 20.34 0.34 -11.56
CA ALA A 113 21.50 -0.13 -10.79
C ALA A 113 22.17 -1.35 -11.41
N GLY A 114 21.50 -2.05 -12.34
CA GLY A 114 21.99 -3.28 -12.96
C GLY A 114 21.96 -4.48 -12.01
N VAL A 115 20.98 -4.55 -11.10
CA VAL A 115 20.81 -5.70 -10.20
C VAL A 115 20.15 -6.84 -10.95
N ASP A 116 20.74 -8.02 -10.92
CA ASP A 116 20.26 -9.18 -11.68
C ASP A 116 19.14 -9.95 -10.95
N ARG A 117 19.23 -10.05 -9.62
CA ARG A 117 18.28 -10.82 -8.80
C ARG A 117 17.41 -9.86 -7.99
N TRP A 118 16.14 -9.75 -8.36
CA TRP A 118 15.23 -8.86 -7.66
C TRP A 118 13.76 -9.26 -7.79
N VAL A 119 13.01 -8.92 -6.78
CA VAL A 119 11.56 -9.08 -6.71
C VAL A 119 10.91 -7.75 -7.06
N TRP A 120 9.96 -7.77 -7.98
CA TRP A 120 9.07 -6.64 -8.22
C TRP A 120 7.80 -6.79 -7.38
N ASP A 121 7.64 -5.94 -6.40
CA ASP A 121 6.46 -5.89 -5.53
C ASP A 121 5.47 -4.85 -6.09
N VAL A 122 4.44 -5.34 -6.77
CA VAL A 122 3.40 -4.53 -7.43
C VAL A 122 2.33 -4.17 -6.41
N ARG A 123 2.35 -2.92 -5.96
CA ARG A 123 1.39 -2.43 -4.95
C ARG A 123 0.17 -1.74 -5.56
N SER A 124 0.26 -1.37 -6.85
CA SER A 124 -0.82 -0.78 -7.65
C SER A 124 -0.40 -0.76 -9.11
N PHE A 125 -1.34 -0.61 -10.03
CA PHE A 125 -1.04 -0.19 -11.40
C PHE A 125 -0.84 1.32 -11.41
N TRP A 126 0.39 1.75 -11.15
CA TRP A 126 0.70 3.14 -10.85
C TRP A 126 0.28 4.11 -11.95
N ALA A 127 0.52 3.76 -13.22
CA ALA A 127 0.11 4.58 -14.36
C ALA A 127 -1.43 4.72 -14.44
N ASP A 128 -2.16 3.63 -14.24
CA ASP A 128 -3.63 3.61 -14.27
C ASP A 128 -4.21 4.40 -13.09
N GLN A 129 -3.65 4.23 -11.90
CA GLN A 129 -4.06 4.97 -10.71
C GLN A 129 -3.88 6.49 -10.90
N LYS A 130 -2.76 6.95 -11.48
CA LYS A 130 -2.54 8.37 -11.76
C LYS A 130 -3.49 8.95 -12.80
N VAL A 131 -3.92 8.13 -13.75
CA VAL A 131 -4.94 8.53 -14.74
C VAL A 131 -6.32 8.55 -14.08
N ALA A 132 -6.68 7.51 -13.34
CA ALA A 132 -7.99 7.42 -12.67
C ALA A 132 -8.22 8.54 -11.65
N THR A 133 -7.18 8.95 -10.91
CA THR A 133 -7.25 10.08 -9.97
C THR A 133 -7.15 11.45 -10.64
N GLY A 134 -7.05 11.53 -11.96
CA GLY A 134 -6.95 12.80 -12.71
C GLY A 134 -5.60 13.52 -12.55
N VAL A 135 -4.62 12.93 -11.86
CA VAL A 135 -3.27 13.51 -11.69
C VAL A 135 -2.51 13.56 -13.00
N MET A 136 -2.76 12.60 -13.90
CA MET A 136 -2.12 12.54 -15.22
C MET A 136 -3.17 12.26 -16.31
N ARG A 137 -2.93 12.83 -17.50
CA ARG A 137 -3.78 12.51 -18.67
C ARG A 137 -3.36 11.17 -19.28
N ALA A 138 -4.33 10.35 -19.66
CA ALA A 138 -4.10 9.15 -20.46
C ALA A 138 -3.31 9.51 -21.73
N GLY A 139 -2.32 8.68 -22.08
CA GLY A 139 -1.48 8.92 -23.26
C GLY A 139 -0.40 10.01 -23.12
N SER A 140 -0.28 10.68 -21.95
CA SER A 140 0.83 11.62 -21.73
C SER A 140 2.19 10.92 -21.81
N PRO A 141 3.29 11.66 -22.12
CA PRO A 141 4.62 11.08 -22.15
C PRO A 141 5.01 10.38 -20.85
N GLN A 142 4.62 10.95 -19.71
CA GLN A 142 4.87 10.38 -18.39
C GLN A 142 4.20 9.01 -18.22
N VAL A 143 2.91 8.90 -18.56
CA VAL A 143 2.16 7.64 -18.51
C VAL A 143 2.79 6.59 -19.44
N ARG A 144 3.25 6.99 -20.62
CA ARG A 144 3.95 6.08 -21.54
C ARG A 144 5.27 5.56 -20.96
N VAL A 145 6.03 6.42 -20.28
CA VAL A 145 7.25 6.00 -19.58
C VAL A 145 6.93 5.03 -18.44
N MET A 146 5.92 5.34 -17.61
CA MET A 146 5.50 4.46 -16.51
C MET A 146 5.10 3.08 -17.02
N ARG A 147 4.28 3.00 -18.09
CA ARG A 147 3.90 1.72 -18.71
C ARG A 147 5.09 0.96 -19.32
N ARG A 148 6.11 1.68 -19.83
CA ARG A 148 7.36 1.04 -20.25
C ARG A 148 8.15 0.47 -19.08
N VAL A 149 8.21 1.18 -17.96
CA VAL A 149 8.84 0.67 -16.73
C VAL A 149 8.13 -0.58 -16.25
N GLU A 150 6.79 -0.56 -16.18
CA GLU A 150 5.95 -1.73 -15.85
C GLU A 150 6.31 -2.94 -16.74
N GLY A 151 6.30 -2.76 -18.07
CA GLY A 151 6.62 -3.83 -19.00
C GLY A 151 8.07 -4.35 -18.93
N LEU A 152 9.03 -3.49 -18.60
CA LEU A 152 10.42 -3.91 -18.37
C LEU A 152 10.54 -4.65 -17.03
N ALA A 153 9.88 -4.19 -15.98
CA ALA A 153 9.86 -4.84 -14.69
C ALA A 153 9.22 -6.24 -14.79
N ALA A 154 8.08 -6.34 -15.50
CA ALA A 154 7.43 -7.62 -15.78
C ALA A 154 8.37 -8.64 -16.45
N ARG A 155 9.24 -8.21 -17.33
CA ARG A 155 10.18 -9.12 -18.04
C ARG A 155 11.46 -9.40 -17.26
N ARG A 156 12.03 -8.37 -16.61
CA ARG A 156 13.39 -8.45 -16.03
C ARG A 156 13.45 -8.87 -14.57
N SER A 157 12.35 -8.74 -13.81
CA SER A 157 12.35 -9.21 -12.44
C SER A 157 12.51 -10.73 -12.35
N THR A 158 13.19 -11.20 -11.33
CA THR A 158 13.36 -12.64 -11.06
C THR A 158 12.05 -13.24 -10.53
N ALA A 159 11.34 -12.47 -9.70
CA ALA A 159 10.03 -12.83 -9.17
C ALA A 159 9.13 -11.60 -9.12
N VAL A 160 7.82 -11.83 -9.07
CA VAL A 160 6.80 -10.77 -8.96
C VAL A 160 5.92 -11.07 -7.75
N ILE A 161 5.61 -10.06 -6.97
CA ILE A 161 4.59 -10.10 -5.93
C ILE A 161 3.47 -9.14 -6.34
N THR A 162 2.23 -9.59 -6.19
CA THR A 162 1.03 -8.78 -6.39
C THR A 162 0.13 -8.86 -5.17
N LEU A 163 -0.79 -7.91 -5.02
CA LEU A 163 -1.78 -7.94 -3.93
C LEU A 163 -2.94 -8.91 -4.22
N THR A 164 -3.20 -9.19 -5.50
CA THR A 164 -4.39 -9.93 -5.97
C THR A 164 -4.02 -10.88 -7.09
N ALA A 165 -4.80 -11.94 -7.27
CA ALA A 165 -4.68 -12.83 -8.43
C ALA A 165 -5.04 -12.11 -9.73
N SER A 166 -6.07 -11.27 -9.71
CA SER A 166 -6.50 -10.47 -10.86
C SER A 166 -5.41 -9.53 -11.39
N ALA A 167 -4.51 -9.06 -10.52
CA ALA A 167 -3.36 -8.28 -10.96
C ALA A 167 -2.35 -9.10 -11.74
N ILE A 168 -2.17 -10.39 -11.43
CA ILE A 168 -1.32 -11.30 -12.21
C ILE A 168 -1.91 -11.47 -13.61
N ASP A 169 -3.21 -11.76 -13.70
CA ASP A 169 -3.90 -11.97 -14.97
C ASP A 169 -3.83 -10.71 -15.85
N GLU A 170 -4.02 -9.54 -15.26
CA GLU A 170 -3.93 -8.27 -15.99
C GLU A 170 -2.49 -7.97 -16.46
N LEU A 171 -1.48 -8.25 -15.65
CA LEU A 171 -0.08 -8.11 -16.06
C LEU A 171 0.27 -9.08 -17.19
N ASP A 172 -0.21 -10.30 -17.14
CA ASP A 172 -0.01 -11.27 -18.23
C ASP A 172 -0.71 -10.84 -19.52
N ARG A 173 -1.93 -10.34 -19.42
CA ARG A 173 -2.66 -9.78 -20.56
C ARG A 173 -1.90 -8.60 -21.21
N ARG A 174 -1.29 -7.73 -20.40
CA ARG A 174 -0.51 -6.56 -20.87
C ARG A 174 0.83 -6.93 -21.47
N HIS A 175 1.47 -7.94 -20.91
CA HIS A 175 2.91 -8.19 -21.17
C HIS A 175 3.18 -9.56 -21.80
N GLY A 176 2.15 -10.28 -22.25
CA GLY A 176 2.30 -11.49 -23.06
C GLY A 176 2.61 -12.75 -22.24
N GLY A 177 2.02 -12.91 -21.05
CA GLY A 177 2.08 -14.14 -20.26
C GLY A 177 3.41 -14.39 -19.56
N VAL A 178 4.20 -13.33 -19.31
CA VAL A 178 5.55 -13.50 -18.73
C VAL A 178 5.59 -13.41 -17.20
N VAL A 179 4.45 -13.16 -16.56
CA VAL A 179 4.39 -12.83 -15.12
C VAL A 179 3.93 -14.04 -14.29
N SER A 180 2.89 -14.76 -14.70
CA SER A 180 2.25 -15.84 -13.91
C SER A 180 3.24 -16.93 -13.48
N SER A 181 4.20 -17.30 -14.32
CA SER A 181 5.19 -18.35 -14.01
C SER A 181 6.12 -17.98 -12.84
N LYS A 182 6.26 -16.70 -12.50
CA LYS A 182 7.16 -16.19 -11.46
C LYS A 182 6.45 -15.30 -10.43
N ALA A 183 5.13 -15.18 -10.53
CA ALA A 183 4.34 -14.37 -9.62
C ALA A 183 3.80 -15.15 -8.42
N ARG A 184 3.61 -14.42 -7.32
CA ARG A 184 2.90 -14.89 -6.14
C ARG A 184 2.02 -13.77 -5.61
N VAL A 185 0.84 -14.13 -5.12
CA VAL A 185 -0.04 -13.21 -4.40
C VAL A 185 0.43 -13.12 -2.95
N VAL A 186 0.76 -11.91 -2.52
CA VAL A 186 1.03 -11.56 -1.13
C VAL A 186 0.18 -10.31 -0.84
N THR A 187 -1.01 -10.53 -0.35
CA THR A 187 -1.99 -9.48 -0.11
C THR A 187 -1.58 -8.58 1.07
N THR A 188 -2.25 -7.44 1.23
CA THR A 188 -2.15 -6.66 2.45
C THR A 188 -2.77 -7.43 3.61
N CYS A 189 -2.10 -7.41 4.76
CA CYS A 189 -2.53 -8.13 5.95
C CYS A 189 -2.76 -7.16 7.10
N ALA A 190 -3.71 -7.48 7.98
CA ALA A 190 -3.87 -6.82 9.26
C ALA A 190 -2.86 -7.38 10.29
N ASP A 191 -2.43 -6.54 11.19
CA ASP A 191 -1.63 -6.97 12.33
C ASP A 191 -2.55 -7.54 13.43
N LEU A 192 -2.64 -8.88 13.50
CA LEU A 192 -3.50 -9.56 14.46
C LEU A 192 -3.07 -9.40 15.93
N SER A 193 -1.90 -8.85 16.20
CA SER A 193 -1.53 -8.46 17.57
C SER A 193 -2.18 -7.16 18.01
N ARG A 194 -2.68 -6.37 17.07
CA ARG A 194 -3.36 -5.09 17.30
C ARG A 194 -4.85 -5.16 17.01
N PHE A 195 -5.24 -5.83 15.94
CA PHE A 195 -6.63 -6.01 15.50
C PHE A 195 -7.11 -7.40 15.87
N GLY A 196 -8.08 -7.49 16.77
CA GLY A 196 -8.63 -8.74 17.25
C GLY A 196 -10.16 -8.67 17.40
N LEU A 197 -10.77 -9.84 17.49
CA LEU A 197 -12.22 -9.95 17.67
C LEU A 197 -12.66 -9.22 18.94
N SER A 198 -13.73 -8.46 18.83
CA SER A 198 -14.38 -7.78 19.95
C SER A 198 -15.89 -7.80 19.77
N ASP A 199 -16.63 -7.67 20.88
CA ASP A 199 -18.08 -7.57 20.85
C ASP A 199 -18.54 -6.35 20.04
N LEU A 200 -19.74 -6.43 19.47
CA LEU A 200 -20.34 -5.31 18.79
C LEU A 200 -20.64 -4.20 19.80
N PRO A 201 -20.38 -2.93 19.47
CA PRO A 201 -20.74 -1.82 20.33
C PRO A 201 -22.27 -1.70 20.47
N PRO A 202 -22.79 -1.03 21.52
CA PRO A 202 -24.21 -0.75 21.62
C PRO A 202 -24.68 0.23 20.52
N ALA A 203 -26.00 0.25 20.28
CA ALA A 203 -26.63 1.24 19.41
C ALA A 203 -26.26 2.68 19.82
N PRO A 204 -26.26 3.65 18.90
CA PRO A 204 -26.74 3.56 17.52
C PRO A 204 -25.78 2.83 16.56
N LEU A 205 -26.26 2.54 15.33
CA LEU A 205 -25.40 2.01 14.27
C LEU A 205 -24.23 2.98 14.03
N ARG A 206 -23.02 2.52 14.28
CA ARG A 206 -21.79 3.32 14.06
C ARG A 206 -21.06 2.80 12.81
N ILE A 207 -20.87 3.69 11.83
CA ILE A 207 -20.20 3.43 10.57
C ILE A 207 -18.84 4.14 10.58
N LEU A 208 -17.77 3.45 10.20
CA LEU A 208 -16.43 4.01 10.16
C LEU A 208 -15.89 4.03 8.74
N LEU A 209 -15.45 5.22 8.29
CA LEU A 209 -14.61 5.43 7.12
C LEU A 209 -13.19 5.76 7.59
N ALA A 210 -12.25 4.85 7.37
CA ALA A 210 -10.88 4.99 7.82
C ALA A 210 -9.89 5.19 6.66
N GLY A 211 -8.88 6.05 6.85
CA GLY A 211 -7.78 6.31 5.92
C GLY A 211 -7.91 7.61 5.15
N THR A 212 -6.87 7.95 4.40
CA THR A 212 -6.82 9.20 3.63
C THR A 212 -7.91 9.24 2.57
N LEU A 213 -8.75 10.28 2.63
CA LEU A 213 -9.75 10.55 1.59
C LEU A 213 -9.05 11.19 0.39
N ASN A 214 -9.22 10.59 -0.75
CA ASN A 214 -8.69 11.09 -2.03
C ASN A 214 -9.59 10.62 -3.18
N ARG A 215 -9.35 11.14 -4.37
CA ARG A 215 -10.16 10.86 -5.57
C ARG A 215 -10.11 9.42 -6.10
N TYR A 216 -9.44 8.53 -5.43
CA TYR A 216 -9.48 7.09 -5.70
C TYR A 216 -10.71 6.43 -5.08
N TYR A 217 -11.22 7.01 -3.99
CA TYR A 217 -12.40 6.55 -3.30
C TYR A 217 -13.66 7.22 -3.83
N ASP A 218 -14.75 6.49 -3.83
CA ASP A 218 -16.10 6.98 -4.14
C ASP A 218 -16.74 7.53 -2.87
N VAL A 219 -16.25 8.70 -2.46
CA VAL A 219 -16.72 9.34 -1.23
C VAL A 219 -18.19 9.73 -1.35
N ASP A 220 -18.61 10.24 -2.50
CA ASP A 220 -19.98 10.69 -2.74
C ASP A 220 -20.98 9.55 -2.51
N SER A 221 -20.73 8.36 -3.08
CA SER A 221 -21.58 7.18 -2.82
C SER A 221 -21.56 6.73 -1.36
N MET A 222 -20.44 6.90 -0.65
CA MET A 222 -20.39 6.60 0.78
C MET A 222 -21.25 7.58 1.59
N LEU A 223 -21.24 8.88 1.25
CA LEU A 223 -22.08 9.89 1.88
C LEU A 223 -23.56 9.65 1.61
N ASP A 224 -23.92 9.33 0.38
CA ASP A 224 -25.29 8.98 -0.01
C ASP A 224 -25.81 7.77 0.75
N LEU A 225 -24.98 6.73 0.90
CA LEU A 225 -25.34 5.55 1.71
C LEU A 225 -25.61 5.92 3.16
N VAL A 226 -24.76 6.74 3.77
CA VAL A 226 -24.95 7.17 5.15
C VAL A 226 -26.22 8.02 5.29
N ALA A 227 -26.49 8.93 4.37
CA ALA A 227 -27.71 9.75 4.35
C ALA A 227 -28.97 8.87 4.24
N GLU A 228 -28.94 7.83 3.38
CA GLU A 228 -30.06 6.88 3.26
C GLU A 228 -30.28 6.07 4.55
N LEU A 229 -29.23 5.61 5.18
CA LEU A 229 -29.32 4.84 6.43
C LEU A 229 -29.88 5.70 7.57
N ARG A 230 -29.53 6.99 7.65
CA ARG A 230 -30.08 7.93 8.63
C ARG A 230 -31.58 8.16 8.48
N ARG A 231 -32.12 8.08 7.26
CA ARG A 231 -33.57 8.14 7.04
C ARG A 231 -34.31 6.93 7.64
N ARG A 232 -33.60 5.82 7.86
CA ARG A 232 -34.15 4.58 8.42
C ARG A 232 -33.97 4.44 9.92
N GLY A 233 -33.02 5.17 10.50
CA GLY A 233 -32.75 5.12 11.94
C GLY A 233 -31.53 5.91 12.36
N PRO A 234 -31.23 5.95 13.66
CA PRO A 234 -30.09 6.68 14.18
C PRO A 234 -28.76 6.04 13.74
N VAL A 235 -27.92 6.84 13.09
CA VAL A 235 -26.59 6.44 12.60
C VAL A 235 -25.55 7.46 13.03
N GLU A 236 -24.50 7.00 13.66
CA GLU A 236 -23.27 7.75 13.89
C GLU A 236 -22.27 7.45 12.76
N PHE A 237 -21.82 8.48 12.07
CA PHE A 237 -20.82 8.35 11.00
C PHE A 237 -19.51 8.96 11.44
N VAL A 238 -18.49 8.11 11.57
CA VAL A 238 -17.14 8.48 12.01
C VAL A 238 -16.19 8.42 10.82
N VAL A 239 -15.40 9.48 10.65
CA VAL A 239 -14.39 9.58 9.58
C VAL A 239 -13.01 9.79 10.19
N ALA A 240 -12.20 8.75 10.14
CA ALA A 240 -10.82 8.75 10.57
C ALA A 240 -9.90 9.01 9.37
N SER A 241 -9.64 10.27 9.06
CA SER A 241 -8.79 10.69 7.96
C SER A 241 -7.81 11.76 8.43
N PRO A 242 -6.50 11.62 8.13
CA PRO A 242 -5.53 12.64 8.48
C PRO A 242 -5.68 13.87 7.58
N GLY A 243 -5.56 15.06 8.19
CA GLY A 243 -5.58 16.34 7.48
C GLY A 243 -6.94 16.75 6.93
N GLU A 244 -6.92 17.81 6.14
CA GLU A 244 -8.08 18.31 5.40
C GLU A 244 -8.35 17.50 4.14
N THR A 245 -9.59 17.51 3.66
CA THR A 245 -10.03 16.78 2.47
C THR A 245 -10.87 17.69 1.57
N ASP A 246 -11.01 17.30 0.30
CA ASP A 246 -11.88 17.99 -0.67
C ASP A 246 -13.39 17.89 -0.32
N TRP A 247 -13.78 17.12 0.70
CA TRP A 247 -15.17 16.83 1.11
C TRP A 247 -15.55 17.37 2.48
N GLU A 248 -14.84 18.40 3.01
CA GLU A 248 -15.11 18.93 4.35
C GLU A 248 -16.55 19.48 4.50
N ASP A 249 -17.05 20.18 3.49
CA ASP A 249 -18.40 20.77 3.51
C ASP A 249 -19.49 19.68 3.47
N GLU A 250 -19.31 18.65 2.65
CA GLU A 250 -20.20 17.51 2.55
C GLU A 250 -20.20 16.68 3.84
N LEU A 251 -19.03 16.45 4.42
CA LEU A 251 -18.90 15.75 5.70
C LEU A 251 -19.57 16.53 6.84
N ALA A 252 -19.42 17.84 6.85
CA ALA A 252 -20.10 18.70 7.83
C ALA A 252 -21.62 18.67 7.63
N THR A 253 -22.10 18.68 6.38
CA THR A 253 -23.53 18.67 6.05
C THR A 253 -24.21 17.39 6.54
N ILE A 254 -23.51 16.25 6.51
CA ILE A 254 -24.02 14.99 7.05
C ILE A 254 -23.59 14.76 8.51
N GLU A 255 -23.14 15.79 9.22
CA GLU A 255 -22.75 15.71 10.63
C GLU A 255 -21.79 14.52 10.90
N ALA A 256 -20.77 14.36 10.06
CA ALA A 256 -19.75 13.34 10.25
C ALA A 256 -18.82 13.68 11.44
N VAL A 257 -18.59 12.74 12.31
CA VAL A 257 -17.64 12.90 13.42
C VAL A 257 -16.22 12.71 12.88
N ARG A 258 -15.46 13.80 12.76
CA ARG A 258 -14.06 13.75 12.31
C ARG A 258 -13.16 13.38 13.48
N VAL A 259 -12.30 12.38 13.27
CA VAL A 259 -11.29 11.97 14.24
C VAL A 259 -9.92 11.86 13.58
N SER A 260 -8.89 12.17 14.35
CA SER A 260 -7.51 11.84 13.99
C SER A 260 -7.07 10.72 14.92
N ALA A 261 -6.62 9.63 14.37
CA ALA A 261 -6.19 8.46 15.13
C ALA A 261 -4.77 8.07 14.74
N THR A 262 -3.94 7.84 15.73
CA THR A 262 -2.63 7.21 15.55
C THR A 262 -2.81 5.75 15.12
N PRO A 263 -1.79 5.10 14.57
CA PRO A 263 -1.87 3.67 14.26
C PRO A 263 -2.28 2.82 15.47
N ALA A 264 -1.88 3.17 16.69
CA ALA A 264 -2.24 2.45 17.91
C ALA A 264 -3.74 2.60 18.26
N GLU A 265 -4.27 3.82 18.12
CA GLU A 265 -5.68 4.13 18.42
C GLU A 265 -6.63 3.59 17.35
N MET A 266 -6.13 3.30 16.15
CA MET A 266 -6.97 2.81 15.04
C MET A 266 -7.63 1.46 15.36
N ALA A 267 -6.95 0.57 16.07
CA ALA A 267 -7.53 -0.72 16.45
C ALA A 267 -8.74 -0.56 17.39
N GLU A 268 -8.65 0.35 18.36
CA GLU A 268 -9.76 0.68 19.25
C GLU A 268 -10.91 1.32 18.48
N LEU A 269 -10.60 2.25 17.57
CA LEU A 269 -11.59 2.91 16.75
C LEU A 269 -12.34 1.92 15.85
N VAL A 270 -11.64 0.98 15.20
CA VAL A 270 -12.26 -0.10 14.40
C VAL A 270 -13.13 -0.98 15.28
N SER A 271 -12.68 -1.35 16.48
CA SER A 271 -13.47 -2.15 17.42
C SER A 271 -14.73 -1.43 17.90
N SER A 272 -14.72 -0.10 17.93
CA SER A 272 -15.84 0.74 18.37
C SER A 272 -16.93 0.95 17.30
N CYS A 273 -16.78 0.44 16.09
CA CYS A 273 -17.78 0.56 15.03
C CYS A 273 -18.53 -0.76 14.78
N HIS A 274 -19.66 -0.69 14.06
CA HIS A 274 -20.43 -1.84 13.61
C HIS A 274 -20.03 -2.30 12.22
N VAL A 275 -19.66 -1.34 11.34
CA VAL A 275 -19.38 -1.60 9.93
C VAL A 275 -18.36 -0.60 9.40
N GLY A 276 -17.45 -1.07 8.56
CA GLY A 276 -16.52 -0.24 7.83
C GLY A 276 -16.99 0.11 6.42
N LEU A 277 -16.55 1.26 5.89
CA LEU A 277 -16.76 1.63 4.49
C LEU A 277 -15.43 1.69 3.74
N SER A 278 -15.40 1.11 2.54
CA SER A 278 -14.24 1.17 1.64
C SER A 278 -14.69 1.07 0.17
N LEU A 279 -15.40 2.09 -0.34
CA LEU A 279 -15.80 2.15 -1.74
C LEU A 279 -14.71 2.83 -2.57
N CYS A 280 -14.27 2.16 -3.63
CA CYS A 280 -13.40 2.73 -4.65
C CYS A 280 -14.24 3.14 -5.86
N ARG A 281 -13.77 4.10 -6.65
CA ARG A 281 -14.48 4.56 -7.84
C ARG A 281 -14.51 3.47 -8.91
N ASP A 282 -15.67 3.24 -9.51
CA ASP A 282 -15.83 2.25 -10.59
C ASP A 282 -15.00 2.61 -11.83
N ASP A 283 -14.79 3.91 -12.09
CA ASP A 283 -14.00 4.40 -13.21
C ASP A 283 -12.46 4.31 -12.95
N ALA A 284 -12.05 3.83 -11.80
CA ALA A 284 -10.63 3.52 -11.52
C ALA A 284 -10.11 2.35 -12.38
N GLY A 285 -11.01 1.61 -13.04
CA GLY A 285 -10.68 0.64 -14.08
C GLY A 285 -9.69 -0.42 -13.61
N ALA A 286 -8.67 -0.69 -14.42
CA ALA A 286 -7.67 -1.72 -14.11
C ALA A 286 -6.91 -1.49 -12.80
N SER A 287 -6.87 -0.27 -12.26
CA SER A 287 -6.19 -0.03 -10.98
C SER A 287 -6.87 -0.74 -9.80
N LEU A 288 -8.18 -1.04 -9.91
CA LEU A 288 -8.90 -1.82 -8.91
C LEU A 288 -8.42 -3.26 -8.83
N LEU A 289 -8.00 -3.85 -9.95
CA LEU A 289 -7.52 -5.23 -10.01
C LEU A 289 -6.26 -5.47 -9.15
N ALA A 290 -5.50 -4.42 -8.89
CA ALA A 290 -4.32 -4.46 -8.02
C ALA A 290 -4.56 -3.81 -6.65
N ALA A 291 -5.81 -3.48 -6.32
CA ALA A 291 -6.14 -2.81 -5.06
C ALA A 291 -6.52 -3.82 -3.98
N MET A 292 -5.90 -3.71 -2.83
CA MET A 292 -6.32 -4.38 -1.60
C MET A 292 -6.09 -3.42 -0.42
N PRO A 293 -7.07 -2.58 -0.11
CA PRO A 293 -6.95 -1.63 1.00
C PRO A 293 -6.75 -2.33 2.33
N THR A 294 -5.70 -1.99 3.07
CA THR A 294 -5.34 -2.61 4.35
C THR A 294 -6.48 -2.57 5.36
N LYS A 295 -7.25 -1.48 5.36
CA LYS A 295 -8.42 -1.30 6.25
C LYS A 295 -9.44 -2.44 6.16
N ILE A 296 -9.61 -3.07 5.00
CA ILE A 296 -10.54 -4.22 4.83
C ILE A 296 -10.09 -5.37 5.74
N GLY A 297 -8.82 -5.72 5.69
CA GLY A 297 -8.26 -6.75 6.57
C GLY A 297 -8.37 -6.38 8.06
N GLU A 298 -8.18 -5.10 8.40
CA GLU A 298 -8.28 -4.60 9.78
C GLU A 298 -9.72 -4.70 10.32
N PHE A 299 -10.72 -4.32 9.52
CA PHE A 299 -12.13 -4.51 9.87
C PHE A 299 -12.48 -6.00 10.08
N LEU A 300 -12.12 -6.84 9.13
CA LEU A 300 -12.40 -8.28 9.18
C LEU A 300 -11.70 -8.95 10.39
N ALA A 301 -10.44 -8.59 10.66
CA ALA A 301 -9.71 -9.09 11.82
C ALA A 301 -10.36 -8.70 13.14
N SER A 302 -11.05 -7.55 13.19
CA SER A 302 -11.80 -7.08 14.37
C SER A 302 -13.25 -7.61 14.42
N GLY A 303 -13.63 -8.51 13.51
CA GLY A 303 -14.99 -9.04 13.42
C GLY A 303 -16.02 -8.03 12.91
N ARG A 304 -15.57 -7.01 12.16
CA ARG A 304 -16.46 -5.98 11.59
C ARG A 304 -16.67 -6.24 10.11
N PRO A 305 -17.93 -6.33 9.65
CA PRO A 305 -18.22 -6.34 8.23
C PRO A 305 -17.76 -5.04 7.59
N VAL A 306 -17.41 -5.11 6.32
CA VAL A 306 -17.00 -3.93 5.53
C VAL A 306 -17.79 -3.88 4.24
N VAL A 307 -18.31 -2.71 3.91
CA VAL A 307 -18.99 -2.46 2.64
C VAL A 307 -17.95 -2.05 1.61
N VAL A 308 -17.86 -2.83 0.55
CA VAL A 308 -16.97 -2.60 -0.60
C VAL A 308 -17.78 -2.60 -1.89
N ASN A 309 -17.28 -1.96 -2.93
CA ASN A 309 -17.92 -2.03 -4.25
C ASN A 309 -17.48 -3.30 -5.01
N PRO A 310 -18.31 -3.77 -5.96
CA PRO A 310 -17.89 -4.77 -6.93
C PRO A 310 -16.63 -4.31 -7.67
N GLY A 311 -15.69 -5.20 -7.93
CA GLY A 311 -14.44 -4.87 -8.61
C GLY A 311 -13.20 -4.90 -7.70
N LEU A 312 -13.38 -4.91 -6.38
CA LEU A 312 -12.36 -5.37 -5.44
C LEU A 312 -12.45 -6.89 -5.35
N VAL A 313 -11.87 -7.57 -6.32
CA VAL A 313 -12.18 -8.96 -6.69
C VAL A 313 -11.72 -9.98 -5.62
N ASP A 314 -10.76 -9.60 -4.80
CA ASP A 314 -10.15 -10.47 -3.77
C ASP A 314 -10.47 -9.97 -2.34
N ALA A 315 -11.45 -9.06 -2.20
CA ALA A 315 -11.92 -8.53 -0.90
C ALA A 315 -13.05 -9.35 -0.31
#